data_317b8db594f509d24ef2458421daba0a
#
_entry.id   317b8db594f509d24ef2458421daba0a
#
_cell.length_a   1.000
_cell.length_b   1.000
_cell.length_c   1.000
_cell.angle_alpha   90.00
_cell.angle_beta   90.00
_cell.angle_gamma   90.00
#
_symmetry.space_group_name_H-M   'P 1'
#
loop_
_entity.id
_entity.type
_entity.pdbx_description
1 polymer ?
#
loop_
_entity_poly.entity_id
_entity_poly.type
_entity_poly.pdbx_seq_one_letter_code
_entity_poly.pdbx_strand_id
1 'polypeptide(L)'
;MADVNFNELFGNFSAADALAATESNKNTGFTGSAGLYKPSIKDEKCKDQNYRALVRFIPFYHEGKWRTTVCRWECFLKDVNGDNGIFVVSPKTANQKCPMRALSYKLYTSDSAIDKANSKKIQVYQQYYALVEVVKDVQHPEYDGKIFIYQFGQKINDKIENAMTSTEFTEGFNPFDLYNGRLFELNLTKDSKKMEGGDKTVTNYDACRFIEKGAPIHFPVGENVVTLAADDRESQKAFINWLDKDAPKIKDYFWKEWDSETTAKVNANLATYTSGYVAPRTPAASAQQAVADAVKAAPAPQVAPASAPQPTETDDIGDIPDFTSGEASVNTPSDAAPVSTDDDDWINSVLNS
;
A
#
# COMPACT_ATOMS: atom_id res chain seq x y z
N MET A 1 7.70 -18.23 25.86
CA MET A 1 8.03 -18.10 24.43
C MET A 1 8.33 -19.50 23.93
N ALA A 2 7.67 -19.95 22.86
CA ALA A 2 8.03 -21.22 22.25
C ALA A 2 9.48 -21.10 21.75
N ASP A 3 10.26 -22.17 21.90
CA ASP A 3 11.63 -22.23 21.40
C ASP A 3 11.64 -22.00 19.88
N VAL A 4 12.02 -20.80 19.47
CA VAL A 4 12.14 -20.45 18.06
C VAL A 4 13.38 -21.15 17.52
N ASN A 5 13.20 -22.02 16.53
CA ASN A 5 14.32 -22.67 15.86
C ASN A 5 15.02 -21.64 14.98
N PHE A 6 16.09 -21.01 15.51
CA PHE A 6 16.84 -19.96 14.81
C PHE A 6 17.46 -20.43 13.49
N ASN A 7 17.85 -21.69 13.38
CA ASN A 7 18.41 -22.21 12.13
C ASN A 7 17.36 -22.29 11.01
N GLU A 8 16.11 -22.59 11.37
CA GLU A 8 14.99 -22.62 10.43
C GLU A 8 14.52 -21.19 10.10
N LEU A 9 14.53 -20.30 11.08
CA LEU A 9 14.07 -18.92 10.94
C LEU A 9 15.04 -18.07 10.10
N PHE A 10 16.36 -18.24 10.28
CA PHE A 10 17.40 -17.46 9.61
C PHE A 10 18.10 -18.22 8.49
N GLY A 11 17.80 -19.49 8.30
CA GLY A 11 18.48 -20.43 7.37
C GLY A 11 18.00 -20.10 5.95
N ASN A 12 17.67 -19.83 5.05
CA ASN A 12 17.41 -19.67 3.63
C ASN A 12 16.12 -18.88 3.33
N PHE A 13 16.11 -17.60 3.66
CA PHE A 13 15.05 -16.72 3.15
C PHE A 13 15.37 -16.36 1.69
N SER A 14 14.97 -17.21 0.76
CA SER A 14 15.26 -17.09 -0.67
C SER A 14 14.42 -16.02 -1.37
N ALA A 15 14.78 -15.68 -2.61
CA ALA A 15 13.95 -14.80 -3.45
C ALA A 15 12.55 -15.37 -3.69
N ALA A 16 12.42 -16.70 -3.84
CA ALA A 16 11.13 -17.37 -3.98
C ALA A 16 10.28 -17.24 -2.70
N ASP A 17 10.90 -17.39 -1.52
CA ASP A 17 10.20 -17.20 -0.25
C ASP A 17 9.77 -15.74 -0.04
N ALA A 18 10.61 -14.78 -0.46
CA ALA A 18 10.30 -13.36 -0.42
C ALA A 18 9.12 -13.02 -1.36
N LEU A 19 9.09 -13.58 -2.56
CA LEU A 19 7.99 -13.42 -3.52
C LEU A 19 6.69 -14.03 -2.96
N ALA A 20 6.73 -15.27 -2.48
CA ALA A 20 5.59 -15.92 -1.84
C ALA A 20 5.09 -15.15 -0.60
N ALA A 21 6.01 -14.55 0.17
CA ALA A 21 5.68 -13.70 1.31
C ALA A 21 4.97 -12.41 0.88
N THR A 22 5.26 -11.87 -0.29
CA THR A 22 4.56 -10.71 -0.87
C THR A 22 3.13 -11.07 -1.30
N GLU A 23 2.94 -12.21 -1.96
CA GLU A 23 1.63 -12.66 -2.44
C GLU A 23 0.67 -13.04 -1.29
N SER A 24 1.18 -13.55 -0.17
CA SER A 24 0.36 -14.00 0.95
C SER A 24 -0.16 -12.87 1.86
N ASN A 25 0.19 -11.62 1.62
CA ASN A 25 -0.12 -10.47 2.48
C ASN A 25 -1.56 -9.91 2.34
N LYS A 26 -2.54 -10.75 2.10
CA LYS A 26 -3.91 -10.33 1.87
C LYS A 26 -4.73 -10.33 3.15
N ASN A 27 -4.34 -9.57 4.20
CA ASN A 27 -5.26 -9.27 5.33
C ASN A 27 -4.74 -8.26 6.37
N THR A 28 -5.63 -7.41 6.82
CA THR A 28 -5.84 -6.65 8.07
C THR A 28 -5.51 -5.13 8.13
N GLY A 29 -6.20 -4.34 8.90
CA GLY A 29 -6.55 -2.93 8.95
C GLY A 29 -5.65 -1.86 9.60
N PHE A 30 -6.07 -0.60 9.58
CA PHE A 30 -5.28 0.65 9.73
C PHE A 30 -5.44 1.38 11.06
N THR A 31 -4.34 1.95 11.59
CA THR A 31 -4.32 3.16 12.44
C THR A 31 -2.94 3.86 12.36
N GLY A 32 -2.94 5.14 11.92
CA GLY A 32 -1.87 6.10 12.19
C GLY A 32 -0.82 6.32 11.10
N SER A 33 -0.51 7.61 10.84
CA SER A 33 0.50 8.07 9.86
C SER A 33 1.87 8.40 10.47
N ALA A 34 2.10 8.15 11.74
CA ALA A 34 3.38 8.38 12.39
C ALA A 34 4.42 7.35 11.94
N GLY A 35 5.58 7.80 11.49
CA GLY A 35 6.68 6.92 11.07
C GLY A 35 6.64 6.47 9.61
N LEU A 36 5.83 7.12 8.74
CA LEU A 36 5.84 6.86 7.31
C LEU A 36 6.95 7.64 6.60
N TYR A 37 7.74 6.92 5.81
CA TYR A 37 8.66 7.49 4.83
C TYR A 37 7.93 7.67 3.50
N LYS A 38 7.79 8.93 3.07
CA LYS A 38 7.06 9.30 1.85
C LYS A 38 7.89 10.27 1.01
N PRO A 39 8.94 9.79 0.34
CA PRO A 39 9.74 10.62 -0.56
C PRO A 39 8.87 11.23 -1.65
N SER A 40 9.05 12.53 -1.93
CA SER A 40 8.20 13.25 -2.86
C SER A 40 8.95 14.36 -3.60
N ILE A 41 8.76 14.44 -4.91
CA ILE A 41 9.23 15.58 -5.73
C ILE A 41 8.58 16.92 -5.37
N LYS A 42 7.50 16.89 -4.55
CA LYS A 42 6.82 18.09 -4.05
C LYS A 42 7.42 18.62 -2.76
N ASP A 43 8.41 17.92 -2.20
CA ASP A 43 9.15 18.39 -1.04
C ASP A 43 9.82 19.74 -1.35
N GLU A 44 9.78 20.65 -0.40
CA GLU A 44 10.36 22.00 -0.58
C GLU A 44 11.86 21.95 -0.84
N LYS A 45 12.56 20.94 -0.32
CA LYS A 45 13.98 20.72 -0.55
C LYS A 45 14.28 20.18 -1.97
N CYS A 46 13.25 19.81 -2.75
CA CYS A 46 13.35 19.31 -4.13
C CYS A 46 12.97 20.34 -5.20
N LYS A 47 12.98 21.66 -4.89
CA LYS A 47 12.46 22.70 -5.81
C LYS A 47 13.06 22.60 -7.21
N ASP A 48 14.37 22.38 -7.30
CA ASP A 48 15.12 22.37 -8.58
C ASP A 48 15.89 21.05 -8.80
N GLN A 49 15.67 20.05 -7.96
CA GLN A 49 16.41 18.78 -8.00
C GLN A 49 15.47 17.57 -7.92
N ASN A 50 15.99 16.41 -8.34
CA ASN A 50 15.35 15.13 -8.12
C ASN A 50 15.39 14.80 -6.62
N TYR A 51 14.40 14.04 -6.13
CA TYR A 51 14.52 13.43 -4.82
C TYR A 51 15.44 12.23 -4.93
N ARG A 52 16.49 12.17 -4.10
CA ARG A 52 17.45 11.07 -4.12
C ARG A 52 17.66 10.50 -2.72
N ALA A 53 17.47 9.20 -2.60
CA ALA A 53 17.76 8.47 -1.38
C ALA A 53 18.23 7.05 -1.70
N LEU A 54 18.92 6.44 -0.74
CA LEU A 54 19.34 5.06 -0.78
C LEU A 54 18.70 4.35 0.40
N VAL A 55 17.93 3.30 0.14
CA VAL A 55 17.20 2.57 1.16
C VAL A 55 17.52 1.08 1.12
N ARG A 56 17.41 0.43 2.28
CA ARG A 56 17.55 -1.01 2.49
C ARG A 56 16.20 -1.59 2.89
N PHE A 57 15.61 -2.48 2.11
CA PHE A 57 14.38 -3.17 2.47
C PHE A 57 14.62 -4.18 3.59
N ILE A 58 13.73 -4.21 4.58
CA ILE A 58 13.82 -5.08 5.77
C ILE A 58 12.60 -5.99 5.80
N PRO A 59 12.77 -7.33 5.85
CA PRO A 59 11.63 -8.21 6.07
C PRO A 59 11.18 -8.14 7.53
N PHE A 60 9.94 -8.51 7.80
CA PHE A 60 9.39 -8.55 9.14
C PHE A 60 8.75 -9.91 9.44
N TYR A 61 8.69 -10.27 10.71
CA TYR A 61 8.17 -11.56 11.15
C TYR A 61 6.74 -11.42 11.69
N HIS A 62 5.80 -12.21 11.16
CA HIS A 62 4.40 -12.19 11.57
C HIS A 62 3.75 -13.56 11.41
N GLU A 63 3.04 -14.01 12.44
CA GLU A 63 2.32 -15.29 12.46
C GLU A 63 3.18 -16.49 12.04
N GLY A 64 4.39 -16.56 12.56
CA GLY A 64 5.28 -17.69 12.30
C GLY A 64 5.98 -17.66 10.93
N LYS A 65 5.88 -16.56 10.16
CA LYS A 65 6.46 -16.45 8.80
C LYS A 65 7.13 -15.12 8.57
N TRP A 66 8.15 -15.13 7.72
CA TRP A 66 8.70 -13.91 7.15
C TRP A 66 7.72 -13.27 6.17
N ARG A 67 7.65 -11.95 6.22
CA ARG A 67 6.86 -11.10 5.33
C ARG A 67 7.75 -9.99 4.79
N THR A 68 7.44 -9.51 3.59
CA THR A 68 8.25 -8.49 2.89
C THR A 68 7.52 -7.17 2.79
N THR A 69 6.28 -7.22 2.29
CA THR A 69 5.44 -6.06 2.05
C THR A 69 4.03 -6.30 2.58
N VAL A 70 3.30 -5.23 2.82
CA VAL A 70 1.85 -5.25 3.04
C VAL A 70 1.21 -4.55 1.85
N CYS A 71 0.35 -5.26 1.13
CA CYS A 71 -0.43 -4.69 0.04
C CYS A 71 -1.82 -4.32 0.53
N ARG A 72 -2.29 -3.11 0.19
CA ARG A 72 -3.61 -2.61 0.57
C ARG A 72 -4.30 -1.94 -0.61
N TRP A 73 -5.60 -2.13 -0.68
CA TRP A 73 -6.47 -1.32 -1.53
C TRP A 73 -7.08 -0.21 -0.68
N GLU A 74 -6.84 1.04 -1.05
CA GLU A 74 -7.22 2.21 -0.27
C GLU A 74 -8.13 3.13 -1.07
N CYS A 75 -9.01 3.83 -0.36
CA CYS A 75 -9.91 4.82 -0.96
C CYS A 75 -10.05 6.01 -0.01
N PHE A 76 -9.89 7.22 -0.55
CA PHE A 76 -10.38 8.42 0.10
C PHE A 76 -11.74 8.74 -0.51
N LEU A 77 -12.79 8.16 0.07
CA LEU A 77 -14.15 8.30 -0.40
C LEU A 77 -14.75 9.61 0.10
N LYS A 78 -15.10 10.49 -0.81
CA LYS A 78 -15.89 11.69 -0.54
C LYS A 78 -17.36 11.46 -0.94
N ASP A 79 -18.25 12.31 -0.46
CA ASP A 79 -19.59 12.40 -1.04
C ASP A 79 -19.52 12.99 -2.47
N VAL A 80 -20.64 12.99 -3.18
CA VAL A 80 -20.71 13.46 -4.57
C VAL A 80 -20.33 14.95 -4.71
N ASN A 81 -20.56 15.76 -3.67
CA ASN A 81 -20.22 17.18 -3.63
C ASN A 81 -18.74 17.43 -3.26
N GLY A 82 -18.08 16.43 -2.67
CA GLY A 82 -16.68 16.51 -2.26
C GLY A 82 -16.46 17.01 -0.84
N ASP A 83 -17.52 17.15 -0.03
CA ASP A 83 -17.46 17.76 1.31
C ASP A 83 -17.08 16.75 2.40
N ASN A 84 -17.78 15.61 2.45
CA ASN A 84 -17.58 14.62 3.52
C ASN A 84 -16.64 13.51 3.06
N GLY A 85 -15.38 13.57 3.50
CA GLY A 85 -14.37 12.58 3.14
C GLY A 85 -14.12 11.57 4.26
N ILE A 86 -13.97 10.30 3.89
CA ILE A 86 -13.48 9.25 4.77
C ILE A 86 -12.37 8.47 4.06
N PHE A 87 -11.25 8.26 4.76
CA PHE A 87 -10.22 7.35 4.29
C PHE A 87 -10.53 5.93 4.78
N VAL A 88 -10.58 4.99 3.86
CA VAL A 88 -10.87 3.59 4.18
C VAL A 88 -9.96 2.64 3.43
N VAL A 89 -9.65 1.52 4.07
CA VAL A 89 -9.07 0.37 3.39
C VAL A 89 -10.21 -0.45 2.81
N SER A 90 -10.11 -0.76 1.54
CA SER A 90 -11.13 -1.51 0.82
C SER A 90 -11.17 -2.98 1.23
N PRO A 91 -12.37 -3.59 1.36
CA PRO A 91 -12.52 -5.04 1.55
C PRO A 91 -11.83 -5.88 0.46
N LYS A 92 -11.56 -5.30 -0.71
CA LYS A 92 -10.74 -5.96 -1.76
C LYS A 92 -9.36 -6.38 -1.25
N THR A 93 -8.81 -5.70 -0.25
CA THR A 93 -7.56 -6.10 0.42
C THR A 93 -7.64 -7.52 0.98
N ALA A 94 -8.81 -7.93 1.44
CA ALA A 94 -9.10 -9.28 1.93
C ALA A 94 -9.78 -10.18 0.88
N ASN A 95 -9.71 -9.84 -0.41
CA ASN A 95 -10.41 -10.52 -1.50
C ASN A 95 -11.94 -10.56 -1.33
N GLN A 96 -12.50 -9.61 -0.57
CA GLN A 96 -13.95 -9.48 -0.38
C GLN A 96 -14.54 -8.51 -1.40
N LYS A 97 -15.87 -8.59 -1.60
CA LYS A 97 -16.61 -7.65 -2.47
C LYS A 97 -16.45 -6.21 -1.97
N CYS A 98 -16.00 -5.33 -2.84
CA CYS A 98 -15.77 -3.92 -2.52
C CYS A 98 -16.94 -3.07 -3.00
N PRO A 99 -17.74 -2.45 -2.11
CA PRO A 99 -18.92 -1.66 -2.51
C PRO A 99 -18.55 -0.43 -3.34
N MET A 100 -17.38 0.20 -3.08
CA MET A 100 -16.88 1.33 -3.85
C MET A 100 -16.61 0.94 -5.32
N ARG A 101 -15.92 -0.17 -5.55
CA ARG A 101 -15.66 -0.66 -6.92
C ARG A 101 -16.94 -1.08 -7.63
N ALA A 102 -17.83 -1.77 -6.93
CA ALA A 102 -19.10 -2.19 -7.50
C ALA A 102 -19.92 -0.97 -7.96
N LEU A 103 -20.01 0.08 -7.14
CA LEU A 103 -20.70 1.31 -7.51
C LEU A 103 -19.96 2.06 -8.63
N SER A 104 -18.66 2.21 -8.55
CA SER A 104 -17.84 2.86 -9.59
C SER A 104 -18.05 2.19 -10.94
N TYR A 105 -18.04 0.85 -10.99
CA TYR A 105 -18.31 0.09 -12.21
C TYR A 105 -19.72 0.31 -12.74
N LYS A 106 -20.74 0.23 -11.87
CA LYS A 106 -22.15 0.50 -12.24
C LYS A 106 -22.31 1.90 -12.86
N LEU A 107 -21.71 2.92 -12.27
CA LEU A 107 -21.75 4.28 -12.78
C LEU A 107 -20.99 4.42 -14.11
N TYR A 108 -19.86 3.74 -14.26
CA TYR A 108 -19.07 3.77 -15.49
C TYR A 108 -19.80 3.13 -16.68
N THR A 109 -20.54 2.05 -16.44
CA THR A 109 -21.30 1.33 -17.49
C THR A 109 -22.67 1.97 -17.78
N SER A 110 -23.07 2.99 -17.03
CA SER A 110 -24.30 3.76 -17.29
C SER A 110 -24.19 4.56 -18.58
N ASP A 111 -25.31 4.79 -19.26
CA ASP A 111 -25.38 5.68 -20.44
C ASP A 111 -25.28 7.17 -20.06
N SER A 112 -25.43 7.51 -18.78
CA SER A 112 -25.39 8.87 -18.26
C SER A 112 -23.96 9.42 -18.22
N ALA A 113 -23.71 10.56 -18.88
CA ALA A 113 -22.43 11.27 -18.79
C ALA A 113 -22.10 11.73 -17.35
N ILE A 114 -23.13 12.05 -16.56
CA ILE A 114 -22.99 12.45 -15.15
C ILE A 114 -22.49 11.25 -14.33
N ASP A 115 -23.08 10.07 -14.53
CA ASP A 115 -22.67 8.86 -13.82
C ASP A 115 -21.22 8.48 -14.17
N LYS A 116 -20.85 8.54 -15.45
CA LYS A 116 -19.46 8.33 -15.90
C LYS A 116 -18.48 9.33 -15.28
N ALA A 117 -18.87 10.58 -15.12
CA ALA A 117 -18.06 11.58 -14.41
C ALA A 117 -17.95 11.26 -12.91
N ASN A 118 -19.03 10.79 -12.31
CA ASN A 118 -19.07 10.40 -10.90
C ASN A 118 -18.25 9.13 -10.61
N SER A 119 -18.23 8.15 -11.53
CA SER A 119 -17.42 6.94 -11.38
C SER A 119 -15.95 7.27 -11.18
N LYS A 120 -15.43 8.30 -11.87
CA LYS A 120 -14.05 8.78 -11.76
C LYS A 120 -13.71 9.39 -10.37
N LYS A 121 -14.72 9.75 -9.57
CA LYS A 121 -14.52 10.28 -8.21
C LYS A 121 -14.36 9.17 -7.17
N ILE A 122 -14.80 7.95 -7.46
CA ILE A 122 -14.73 6.80 -6.56
C ILE A 122 -13.50 5.97 -6.97
N GLN A 123 -12.33 6.36 -6.47
CA GLN A 123 -11.08 5.69 -6.82
C GLN A 123 -10.59 4.81 -5.68
N VAL A 124 -10.40 3.52 -5.98
CA VAL A 124 -9.76 2.56 -5.09
C VAL A 124 -8.41 2.22 -5.70
N TYR A 125 -7.33 2.56 -5.01
CA TYR A 125 -5.96 2.41 -5.50
C TYR A 125 -5.16 1.46 -4.61
N GLN A 126 -4.21 0.79 -5.22
CA GLN A 126 -3.34 -0.16 -4.54
C GLN A 126 -2.11 0.57 -3.98
N GLN A 127 -1.79 0.29 -2.71
CA GLN A 127 -0.63 0.81 -2.03
C GLN A 127 0.13 -0.32 -1.35
N TYR A 128 1.44 -0.18 -1.30
CA TYR A 128 2.34 -1.11 -0.68
C TYR A 128 3.10 -0.45 0.45
N TYR A 129 3.40 -1.23 1.48
CA TYR A 129 4.12 -0.79 2.67
C TYR A 129 5.21 -1.81 2.98
N ALA A 130 6.43 -1.36 3.21
CA ALA A 130 7.56 -2.18 3.63
C ALA A 130 8.36 -1.47 4.71
N LEU A 131 9.06 -2.22 5.55
CA LEU A 131 10.08 -1.63 6.41
C LEU A 131 11.31 -1.31 5.57
N VAL A 132 11.89 -0.14 5.77
CA VAL A 132 13.15 0.27 5.15
C VAL A 132 14.05 0.96 6.16
N GLU A 133 15.35 0.67 6.09
CA GLU A 133 16.40 1.50 6.64
C GLU A 133 16.74 2.57 5.58
N VAL A 134 16.71 3.84 5.96
CA VAL A 134 17.18 4.93 5.12
C VAL A 134 18.71 5.01 5.28
N VAL A 135 19.45 4.43 4.35
CA VAL A 135 20.91 4.43 4.39
C VAL A 135 21.45 5.83 4.15
N LYS A 136 20.84 6.54 3.19
CA LYS A 136 21.17 7.93 2.88
C LYS A 136 19.96 8.64 2.29
N ASP A 137 19.67 9.85 2.73
CA ASP A 137 18.66 10.74 2.15
C ASP A 137 19.29 12.10 1.89
N VAL A 138 19.33 12.51 0.61
CA VAL A 138 19.98 13.78 0.21
C VAL A 138 19.19 14.99 0.69
N GLN A 139 17.86 14.88 0.66
CA GLN A 139 16.96 15.96 1.05
C GLN A 139 16.74 16.02 2.57
N HIS A 140 16.80 14.85 3.23
CA HIS A 140 16.52 14.68 4.65
C HIS A 140 17.63 13.88 5.37
N PRO A 141 18.84 14.44 5.50
CA PRO A 141 19.94 13.75 6.19
C PRO A 141 19.62 13.35 7.63
N GLU A 142 18.62 13.98 8.24
CA GLU A 142 18.10 13.61 9.56
C GLU A 142 17.43 12.23 9.59
N TYR A 143 17.16 11.61 8.43
CA TYR A 143 16.63 10.25 8.33
C TYR A 143 17.71 9.19 8.16
N ASP A 144 18.96 9.57 7.90
CA ASP A 144 20.06 8.64 7.69
C ASP A 144 20.20 7.67 8.89
N GLY A 145 20.33 6.39 8.60
CA GLY A 145 20.42 5.31 9.59
C GLY A 145 19.12 4.98 10.34
N LYS A 146 18.01 5.64 10.04
CA LYS A 146 16.72 5.38 10.70
C LYS A 146 15.85 4.42 9.90
N ILE A 147 14.99 3.71 10.63
CA ILE A 147 14.06 2.75 10.04
C ILE A 147 12.64 3.31 10.06
N PHE A 148 11.97 3.18 8.90
CA PHE A 148 10.62 3.68 8.67
C PHE A 148 9.76 2.64 7.96
N ILE A 149 8.46 2.88 7.93
CA ILE A 149 7.55 2.23 6.99
C ILE A 149 7.53 3.06 5.71
N TYR A 150 8.01 2.50 4.61
CA TYR A 150 7.97 3.13 3.29
C TYR A 150 6.66 2.81 2.59
N GLN A 151 5.94 3.85 2.18
CA GLN A 151 4.72 3.74 1.38
C GLN A 151 5.05 3.97 -0.09
N PHE A 152 4.68 3.03 -0.96
CA PHE A 152 4.95 3.10 -2.40
C PHE A 152 3.81 2.51 -3.24
N GLY A 153 3.80 2.88 -4.53
CA GLY A 153 2.81 2.40 -5.50
C GLY A 153 3.31 1.21 -6.32
N GLN A 154 2.48 0.80 -7.29
CA GLN A 154 2.71 -0.34 -8.16
C GLN A 154 4.08 -0.29 -8.87
N LYS A 155 4.50 0.85 -9.41
CA LYS A 155 5.77 0.97 -10.14
C LYS A 155 7.01 0.55 -9.34
N ILE A 156 7.04 0.84 -8.04
CA ILE A 156 8.14 0.39 -7.17
C ILE A 156 7.96 -1.09 -6.84
N ASN A 157 6.72 -1.54 -6.60
CA ASN A 157 6.44 -2.95 -6.37
C ASN A 157 6.87 -3.82 -7.55
N ASP A 158 6.58 -3.41 -8.78
CA ASP A 158 7.00 -4.11 -10.00
C ASP A 158 8.52 -4.27 -10.06
N LYS A 159 9.28 -3.24 -9.65
CA LYS A 159 10.75 -3.33 -9.59
C LYS A 159 11.23 -4.34 -8.53
N ILE A 160 10.53 -4.42 -7.38
CA ILE A 160 10.80 -5.39 -6.32
C ILE A 160 10.50 -6.82 -6.80
N GLU A 161 9.34 -7.06 -7.39
CA GLU A 161 8.93 -8.36 -7.92
C GLU A 161 9.86 -8.82 -9.06
N ASN A 162 10.16 -7.91 -9.99
CA ASN A 162 11.10 -8.19 -11.09
C ASN A 162 12.51 -8.54 -10.59
N ALA A 163 12.98 -7.91 -9.50
CA ALA A 163 14.26 -8.23 -8.90
C ALA A 163 14.30 -9.65 -8.31
N MET A 164 13.18 -10.16 -7.82
CA MET A 164 13.06 -11.51 -7.25
C MET A 164 12.83 -12.59 -8.31
N THR A 165 12.40 -12.21 -9.51
CA THR A 165 12.06 -13.13 -10.58
C THR A 165 13.26 -13.40 -11.46
N SER A 166 13.68 -14.66 -11.56
CA SER A 166 14.70 -15.07 -12.53
C SER A 166 14.13 -15.11 -13.95
N THR A 167 14.91 -14.61 -14.89
CA THR A 167 14.60 -14.66 -16.33
C THR A 167 15.68 -15.44 -17.07
N GLU A 168 15.51 -15.63 -18.38
CA GLU A 168 16.51 -16.29 -19.23
C GLU A 168 17.88 -15.54 -19.21
N PHE A 169 17.85 -14.22 -18.98
CA PHE A 169 19.05 -13.36 -19.06
C PHE A 169 19.55 -12.86 -17.72
N THR A 170 18.73 -12.94 -16.66
CA THR A 170 19.06 -12.40 -15.33
C THR A 170 18.66 -13.37 -14.23
N GLU A 171 19.59 -13.61 -13.30
CA GLU A 171 19.28 -14.33 -12.08
C GLU A 171 18.58 -13.37 -11.10
N GLY A 172 17.42 -13.80 -10.57
CA GLY A 172 16.71 -13.06 -9.54
C GLY A 172 17.50 -13.03 -8.23
N PHE A 173 17.34 -11.98 -7.46
CA PHE A 173 17.95 -11.87 -6.14
C PHE A 173 16.89 -11.46 -5.11
N ASN A 174 17.15 -11.75 -3.84
CA ASN A 174 16.27 -11.36 -2.74
C ASN A 174 16.64 -9.96 -2.22
N PRO A 175 15.86 -8.91 -2.53
CA PRO A 175 16.12 -7.57 -1.98
C PRO A 175 15.87 -7.48 -0.47
N PHE A 176 15.19 -8.47 0.11
CA PHE A 176 14.90 -8.60 1.54
C PHE A 176 15.85 -9.57 2.26
N ASP A 177 16.93 -10.03 1.58
CA ASP A 177 17.92 -10.88 2.23
C ASP A 177 18.40 -10.25 3.53
N LEU A 178 18.46 -11.03 4.61
CA LEU A 178 18.72 -10.52 5.96
C LEU A 178 20.13 -9.92 6.12
N TYR A 179 21.10 -10.46 5.40
CA TYR A 179 22.51 -10.16 5.60
C TYR A 179 23.17 -9.38 4.47
N ASN A 180 22.65 -9.52 3.25
CA ASN A 180 23.27 -8.93 2.06
C ASN A 180 22.23 -8.47 1.02
N GLY A 181 21.06 -8.01 1.45
CA GLY A 181 20.06 -7.51 0.51
C GLY A 181 20.52 -6.25 -0.22
N ARG A 182 20.29 -6.21 -1.53
CA ARG A 182 20.71 -5.08 -2.36
C ARG A 182 20.02 -3.80 -1.96
N LEU A 183 20.79 -2.71 -1.99
CA LEU A 183 20.26 -1.37 -1.73
C LEU A 183 19.42 -0.88 -2.91
N PHE A 184 18.41 -0.11 -2.62
CA PHE A 184 17.51 0.47 -3.62
C PHE A 184 17.69 1.98 -3.68
N GLU A 185 18.10 2.47 -4.85
CA GLU A 185 18.19 3.88 -5.16
C GLU A 185 16.80 4.42 -5.49
N LEU A 186 16.31 5.36 -4.69
CA LEU A 186 15.17 6.21 -5.01
C LEU A 186 15.68 7.44 -5.76
N ASN A 187 15.39 7.53 -7.04
CA ASN A 187 15.66 8.70 -7.87
C ASN A 187 14.33 9.14 -8.50
N LEU A 188 13.63 10.05 -7.80
CA LEU A 188 12.34 10.55 -8.24
C LEU A 188 12.53 11.79 -9.07
N THR A 189 12.08 11.75 -10.32
CA THR A 189 12.15 12.88 -11.24
C THR A 189 10.77 13.49 -11.48
N LYS A 190 10.75 14.74 -11.95
CA LYS A 190 9.52 15.42 -12.38
C LYS A 190 9.24 15.06 -13.83
N ASP A 191 8.01 14.70 -14.10
CA ASP A 191 7.51 14.50 -15.47
C ASP A 191 6.25 15.34 -15.66
N SER A 192 5.95 15.71 -16.91
CA SER A 192 4.77 16.50 -17.26
C SER A 192 3.82 15.65 -18.09
N LYS A 193 2.62 15.41 -17.55
CA LYS A 193 1.55 14.72 -18.29
C LYS A 193 0.48 15.71 -18.73
N LYS A 194 0.14 15.68 -20.02
CA LYS A 194 -1.03 16.40 -20.54
C LYS A 194 -2.29 15.72 -20.02
N MET A 195 -3.13 16.49 -19.34
CA MET A 195 -4.42 16.02 -18.82
C MET A 195 -5.54 16.95 -19.29
N GLU A 196 -6.77 16.46 -19.25
CA GLU A 196 -7.95 17.29 -19.44
C GLU A 196 -7.96 18.39 -18.37
N GLY A 197 -7.67 19.64 -18.75
CA GLY A 197 -7.50 20.78 -17.83
C GLY A 197 -6.07 21.35 -17.73
N GLY A 198 -5.11 20.85 -18.51
CA GLY A 198 -3.74 21.37 -18.59
C GLY A 198 -2.64 20.41 -18.18
N ASP A 199 -1.41 20.83 -18.28
CA ASP A 199 -0.25 20.02 -17.94
C ASP A 199 -0.16 19.83 -16.42
N LYS A 200 0.00 18.56 -15.98
CA LYS A 200 0.15 18.21 -14.57
C LYS A 200 1.53 17.60 -14.33
N THR A 201 2.25 18.15 -13.38
CA THR A 201 3.51 17.54 -12.90
C THR A 201 3.21 16.27 -12.14
N VAL A 202 3.82 15.18 -12.54
CA VAL A 202 3.71 13.85 -11.91
C VAL A 202 5.11 13.36 -11.51
N THR A 203 5.16 12.43 -10.56
CA THR A 203 6.41 11.78 -10.17
C THR A 203 6.74 10.67 -11.16
N ASN A 204 7.95 10.69 -11.71
CA ASN A 204 8.51 9.58 -12.46
C ASN A 204 9.44 8.76 -11.57
N TYR A 205 9.28 7.42 -11.62
CA TYR A 205 10.02 6.41 -10.84
C TYR A 205 10.95 5.57 -11.71
N ASP A 206 11.11 5.90 -12.99
CA ASP A 206 11.81 5.03 -13.94
C ASP A 206 13.30 4.91 -13.61
N ALA A 207 13.91 5.97 -13.09
CA ALA A 207 15.29 5.99 -12.63
C ALA A 207 15.53 5.28 -11.28
N CYS A 208 14.48 4.84 -10.56
CA CYS A 208 14.65 4.06 -9.35
C CYS A 208 15.11 2.64 -9.68
N ARG A 209 16.13 2.13 -8.98
CA ARG A 209 16.74 0.83 -9.28
C ARG A 209 17.38 0.19 -8.05
N PHE A 210 17.56 -1.11 -8.08
CA PHE A 210 18.49 -1.78 -7.19
C PHE A 210 19.93 -1.60 -7.69
N ILE A 211 20.86 -1.34 -6.78
CA ILE A 211 22.28 -1.31 -7.07
C ILE A 211 22.90 -2.67 -6.74
N GLU A 212 24.04 -2.99 -7.33
CA GLU A 212 24.70 -4.30 -7.13
C GLU A 212 25.22 -4.51 -5.71
N LYS A 213 25.49 -3.44 -4.98
CA LYS A 213 25.98 -3.53 -3.60
C LYS A 213 24.87 -3.95 -2.65
N GLY A 214 25.07 -5.04 -1.94
CA GLY A 214 24.29 -5.47 -0.78
C GLY A 214 24.81 -4.85 0.51
N ALA A 215 23.95 -4.81 1.54
CA ALA A 215 24.30 -4.38 2.89
C ALA A 215 23.54 -5.23 3.92
N PRO A 216 24.14 -5.48 5.10
CA PRO A 216 23.43 -6.06 6.23
C PRO A 216 22.36 -5.07 6.74
N ILE A 217 21.45 -5.56 7.57
CA ILE A 217 20.48 -4.72 8.26
C ILE A 217 21.14 -4.13 9.50
N HIS A 218 20.97 -2.81 9.69
CA HIS A 218 21.31 -2.12 10.93
C HIS A 218 20.03 -1.75 11.66
N PHE A 219 19.97 -2.01 12.95
CA PHE A 219 18.77 -1.73 13.75
C PHE A 219 19.14 -1.23 15.16
N PRO A 220 18.32 -0.37 15.77
CA PRO A 220 18.60 0.17 17.08
C PRO A 220 18.30 -0.84 18.19
N VAL A 221 19.18 -0.92 19.19
CA VAL A 221 18.98 -1.63 20.44
C VAL A 221 19.35 -0.70 21.59
N GLY A 222 18.37 -0.07 22.20
CA GLY A 222 18.59 1.05 23.11
C GLY A 222 19.24 2.24 22.41
N GLU A 223 20.40 2.68 22.89
CA GLU A 223 21.18 3.77 22.29
C GLU A 223 22.20 3.29 21.22
N ASN A 224 22.35 2.00 21.05
CA ASN A 224 23.32 1.43 20.12
C ASN A 224 22.67 1.00 18.81
N VAL A 225 23.46 1.03 17.72
CA VAL A 225 23.10 0.42 16.46
C VAL A 225 23.78 -0.93 16.35
N VAL A 226 23.00 -1.98 16.11
CA VAL A 226 23.48 -3.35 15.96
C VAL A 226 23.39 -3.75 14.50
N THR A 227 24.41 -4.42 13.98
CA THR A 227 24.42 -5.00 12.64
C THR A 227 24.00 -6.46 12.73
N LEU A 228 23.03 -6.87 11.91
CA LEU A 228 22.61 -8.26 11.84
C LEU A 228 23.67 -9.11 11.10
N ALA A 229 24.18 -10.14 11.76
CA ALA A 229 25.18 -11.04 11.21
C ALA A 229 24.72 -12.50 11.21
N ALA A 230 25.12 -13.26 10.18
CA ALA A 230 24.70 -14.65 9.98
C ALA A 230 25.29 -15.62 11.02
N ASP A 231 26.46 -15.32 11.52
CA ASP A 231 27.22 -16.12 12.50
C ASP A 231 27.04 -15.63 13.94
N ASP A 232 26.32 -14.53 14.16
CA ASP A 232 26.06 -13.96 15.49
C ASP A 232 24.62 -14.17 15.96
N ARG A 233 24.43 -15.19 16.80
CA ARG A 233 23.12 -15.52 17.40
C ARG A 233 22.58 -14.42 18.32
N GLU A 234 23.40 -13.61 18.92
CA GLU A 234 22.95 -12.53 19.80
C GLU A 234 22.36 -11.40 18.97
N SER A 235 22.98 -11.03 17.85
CA SER A 235 22.41 -10.06 16.91
C SER A 235 21.06 -10.56 16.32
N GLN A 236 20.96 -11.85 16.01
CA GLN A 236 19.73 -12.47 15.50
C GLN A 236 18.59 -12.43 16.54
N LYS A 237 18.87 -12.77 17.81
CA LYS A 237 17.89 -12.64 18.91
C LYS A 237 17.49 -11.19 19.13
N ALA A 238 18.47 -10.30 19.14
CA ALA A 238 18.22 -8.86 19.30
C ALA A 238 17.31 -8.34 18.18
N PHE A 239 17.54 -8.77 16.93
CA PHE A 239 16.72 -8.39 15.78
C PHE A 239 15.26 -8.84 15.91
N ILE A 240 15.00 -10.08 16.29
CA ILE A 240 13.63 -10.57 16.52
C ILE A 240 12.94 -9.80 17.65
N ASN A 241 13.65 -9.55 18.76
CA ASN A 241 13.11 -8.77 19.87
C ASN A 241 12.78 -7.33 19.46
N TRP A 242 13.66 -6.72 18.66
CA TRP A 242 13.43 -5.39 18.11
C TRP A 242 12.23 -5.36 17.16
N LEU A 243 12.13 -6.31 16.23
CA LEU A 243 10.97 -6.42 15.32
C LEU A 243 9.63 -6.55 16.07
N ASP A 244 9.63 -7.20 17.21
CA ASP A 244 8.41 -7.39 17.99
C ASP A 244 8.02 -6.18 18.83
N LYS A 245 9.01 -5.49 19.42
CA LYS A 245 8.79 -4.44 20.43
C LYS A 245 8.94 -3.02 19.90
N ASP A 246 10.02 -2.76 19.18
CA ASP A 246 10.53 -1.40 18.92
C ASP A 246 10.46 -1.00 17.45
N ALA A 247 10.36 -1.95 16.51
CA ALA A 247 10.24 -1.67 15.09
C ALA A 247 8.96 -0.86 14.77
N PRO A 248 8.98 -0.05 13.71
CA PRO A 248 7.77 0.63 13.24
C PRO A 248 6.63 -0.37 13.03
N LYS A 249 5.43 0.00 13.47
CA LYS A 249 4.26 -0.91 13.60
C LYS A 249 3.64 -1.27 12.23
N ILE A 250 4.42 -1.90 11.35
CA ILE A 250 3.94 -2.34 10.03
C ILE A 250 2.75 -3.31 10.14
N LYS A 251 2.64 -4.04 11.25
CA LYS A 251 1.51 -4.91 11.56
C LYS A 251 0.17 -4.15 11.64
N ASP A 252 0.19 -2.85 11.92
CA ASP A 252 -1.01 -2.00 11.94
C ASP A 252 -1.55 -1.70 10.53
N TYR A 253 -0.78 -1.99 9.49
CA TYR A 253 -1.18 -1.81 8.09
C TYR A 253 -1.89 -3.03 7.49
N PHE A 254 -2.05 -4.10 8.22
CA PHE A 254 -2.86 -5.23 7.80
C PHE A 254 -4.37 -4.90 7.81
N TRP A 255 -5.19 -5.58 7.04
CA TRP A 255 -6.64 -5.38 6.94
C TRP A 255 -7.37 -5.71 8.27
N LYS A 256 -8.33 -4.86 8.68
CA LYS A 256 -9.33 -5.13 9.71
C LYS A 256 -10.71 -4.83 9.13
N GLU A 257 -11.69 -5.63 9.51
CA GLU A 257 -13.07 -5.36 9.10
C GLU A 257 -13.50 -3.97 9.55
N TRP A 258 -14.35 -3.35 8.74
CA TRP A 258 -14.92 -2.07 9.10
C TRP A 258 -15.84 -2.25 10.31
N ASP A 259 -15.74 -1.35 11.24
CA ASP A 259 -16.72 -1.20 12.29
C ASP A 259 -18.05 -0.65 11.74
N SER A 260 -19.07 -0.66 12.58
CA SER A 260 -20.41 -0.17 12.19
C SER A 260 -20.42 1.31 11.81
N GLU A 261 -19.57 2.13 12.44
CA GLU A 261 -19.47 3.55 12.16
C GLU A 261 -18.83 3.81 10.79
N THR A 262 -17.72 3.15 10.49
CA THR A 262 -17.05 3.20 9.18
C THR A 262 -17.97 2.72 8.08
N THR A 263 -18.66 1.59 8.30
CA THR A 263 -19.64 1.03 7.36
C THR A 263 -20.76 2.03 7.07
N ALA A 264 -21.31 2.65 8.11
CA ALA A 264 -22.38 3.65 7.95
C ALA A 264 -21.92 4.88 7.15
N LYS A 265 -20.70 5.39 7.45
CA LYS A 265 -20.12 6.54 6.72
C LYS A 265 -19.86 6.22 5.24
N VAL A 266 -19.29 5.04 4.97
CA VAL A 266 -19.07 4.59 3.59
C VAL A 266 -20.38 4.50 2.83
N ASN A 267 -21.39 3.84 3.39
CA ASN A 267 -22.70 3.70 2.75
C ASN A 267 -23.38 5.05 2.54
N ALA A 268 -23.29 5.97 3.49
CA ALA A 268 -23.84 7.32 3.35
C ALA A 268 -23.17 8.07 2.20
N ASN A 269 -21.84 8.03 2.09
CA ASN A 269 -21.13 8.68 0.99
C ASN A 269 -21.46 8.04 -0.36
N LEU A 270 -21.50 6.71 -0.46
CA LEU A 270 -21.85 6.01 -1.69
C LEU A 270 -23.28 6.30 -2.15
N ALA A 271 -24.23 6.44 -1.23
CA ALA A 271 -25.62 6.77 -1.53
C ALA A 271 -25.77 8.13 -2.25
N THR A 272 -24.85 9.08 -2.02
CA THR A 272 -24.87 10.38 -2.69
C THR A 272 -24.61 10.33 -4.19
N TYR A 273 -24.00 9.25 -4.68
CA TYR A 273 -23.69 9.06 -6.11
C TYR A 273 -24.82 8.41 -6.91
N THR A 274 -25.86 7.89 -6.26
CA THR A 274 -26.99 7.28 -6.96
C THR A 274 -27.97 8.35 -7.43
N SER A 275 -28.42 8.26 -8.68
CA SER A 275 -29.40 9.19 -9.25
C SER A 275 -30.67 9.20 -8.39
N GLY A 276 -31.07 10.38 -7.92
CA GLY A 276 -32.24 10.57 -7.05
C GLY A 276 -31.91 10.73 -5.57
N TYR A 277 -30.62 10.77 -5.19
CA TYR A 277 -30.28 11.07 -3.81
C TYR A 277 -30.70 12.49 -3.44
N VAL A 278 -31.75 12.55 -2.57
CA VAL A 278 -32.09 13.77 -1.85
C VAL A 278 -31.39 13.68 -0.50
N ALA A 279 -30.41 14.58 -0.24
CA ALA A 279 -29.73 14.63 1.05
C ALA A 279 -30.78 14.63 2.19
N PRO A 280 -30.60 13.79 3.23
CA PRO A 280 -31.48 13.86 4.39
C PRO A 280 -31.37 15.29 4.94
N ARG A 281 -32.50 16.00 4.91
CA ARG A 281 -32.57 17.27 5.64
C ARG A 281 -32.29 16.95 7.09
N THR A 282 -31.25 17.52 7.66
CA THR A 282 -30.97 17.44 9.10
C THR A 282 -32.25 17.79 9.84
N PRO A 283 -32.87 16.89 10.61
CA PRO A 283 -34.05 17.27 11.37
C PRO A 283 -33.59 18.25 12.43
N ALA A 284 -34.07 19.48 12.33
CA ALA A 284 -34.08 20.36 13.47
C ALA A 284 -34.77 19.62 14.65
N ALA A 285 -34.19 19.71 15.83
CA ALA A 285 -34.47 19.06 17.10
C ALA A 285 -35.92 18.72 17.53
N SER A 286 -36.73 18.15 16.68
CA SER A 286 -38.14 17.78 17.00
C SER A 286 -38.52 16.30 16.75
N ALA A 287 -37.51 15.44 16.41
CA ALA A 287 -37.80 14.04 16.10
C ALA A 287 -37.63 13.05 17.28
N GLN A 288 -37.37 13.51 18.49
CA GLN A 288 -37.32 12.62 19.66
C GLN A 288 -38.65 12.20 20.22
N GLN A 289 -39.76 12.81 19.77
CA GLN A 289 -41.10 12.53 20.28
C GLN A 289 -41.88 11.53 19.41
N ALA A 290 -41.50 11.34 18.14
CA ALA A 290 -42.22 10.44 17.22
C ALA A 290 -41.87 8.95 17.35
N VAL A 291 -40.76 8.60 18.03
CA VAL A 291 -40.36 7.20 18.21
C VAL A 291 -41.02 6.53 19.38
N ALA A 292 -41.53 7.29 20.35
CA ALA A 292 -42.23 6.75 21.53
C ALA A 292 -43.64 6.22 21.24
N ASP A 293 -44.31 6.74 20.20
CA ASP A 293 -45.71 6.38 19.88
C ASP A 293 -45.84 5.21 18.89
N ALA A 294 -44.75 4.85 18.17
CA ALA A 294 -44.77 3.76 17.17
C ALA A 294 -44.61 2.35 17.75
N VAL A 295 -44.26 2.21 19.03
CA VAL A 295 -44.01 0.88 19.66
C VAL A 295 -45.28 0.21 20.20
N LYS A 296 -46.42 0.86 20.15
CA LYS A 296 -47.69 0.36 20.74
C LYS A 296 -48.66 -0.36 19.81
N ALA A 297 -48.34 -0.55 18.55
CA ALA A 297 -49.26 -1.21 17.60
C ALA A 297 -48.50 -2.13 16.62
N ALA A 298 -48.14 -3.32 17.06
CA ALA A 298 -47.74 -4.41 16.16
C ALA A 298 -48.44 -5.71 16.55
N PRO A 299 -49.26 -6.33 15.67
CA PRO A 299 -49.79 -7.68 15.91
C PRO A 299 -48.71 -8.77 15.64
N ALA A 300 -48.89 -9.90 16.31
CA ALA A 300 -47.95 -11.04 16.35
C ALA A 300 -47.70 -11.69 14.96
N PRO A 301 -46.52 -12.30 14.73
CA PRO A 301 -46.17 -12.88 13.45
C PRO A 301 -46.84 -14.25 13.23
N GLN A 302 -47.46 -14.42 12.05
CA GLN A 302 -47.87 -15.72 11.51
C GLN A 302 -46.66 -16.41 10.83
N VAL A 303 -46.47 -17.66 11.19
CA VAL A 303 -45.48 -18.58 10.59
C VAL A 303 -45.97 -19.08 9.25
N ALA A 304 -45.22 -18.94 8.17
CA ALA A 304 -45.45 -19.58 6.89
C ALA A 304 -44.26 -20.45 6.47
N PRO A 305 -44.49 -21.54 5.70
CA PRO A 305 -43.57 -22.68 5.62
C PRO A 305 -42.39 -22.49 4.66
N ALA A 306 -41.35 -23.27 4.91
CA ALA A 306 -40.09 -23.30 4.20
C ALA A 306 -40.22 -23.58 2.69
N SER A 307 -39.56 -22.78 1.87
CA SER A 307 -39.34 -23.02 0.44
C SER A 307 -37.91 -23.54 0.20
N ALA A 308 -37.79 -24.43 -0.79
CA ALA A 308 -36.63 -25.18 -1.19
C ALA A 308 -35.44 -24.31 -1.68
N PRO A 309 -34.22 -24.85 -1.74
CA PRO A 309 -33.02 -24.09 -2.11
C PRO A 309 -32.98 -23.79 -3.61
N GLN A 310 -32.70 -22.53 -3.92
CA GLN A 310 -32.37 -22.07 -5.28
C GLN A 310 -30.89 -22.29 -5.60
N PRO A 311 -30.56 -22.54 -6.88
CA PRO A 311 -29.18 -22.78 -7.30
C PRO A 311 -28.34 -21.51 -7.18
N THR A 312 -27.12 -21.69 -6.72
CA THR A 312 -26.08 -20.66 -6.68
C THR A 312 -25.67 -20.29 -8.09
N GLU A 313 -26.07 -19.12 -8.54
CA GLU A 313 -25.41 -18.46 -9.66
C GLU A 313 -24.05 -17.97 -9.21
N THR A 314 -23.01 -18.54 -9.78
CA THR A 314 -21.65 -18.01 -9.75
C THR A 314 -21.63 -16.80 -10.66
N ASP A 315 -21.79 -15.60 -10.09
CA ASP A 315 -21.51 -14.35 -10.78
C ASP A 315 -20.01 -14.28 -11.06
N ASP A 316 -19.66 -14.69 -12.28
CA ASP A 316 -18.38 -14.39 -12.90
C ASP A 316 -18.37 -12.87 -13.19
N ILE A 317 -17.92 -12.09 -12.19
CA ILE A 317 -17.70 -10.66 -12.36
C ILE A 317 -16.39 -10.55 -13.17
N GLY A 318 -16.57 -10.48 -14.50
CA GLY A 318 -15.49 -10.22 -15.45
C GLY A 318 -14.59 -9.06 -14.98
N ASP A 319 -13.33 -9.09 -15.38
CA ASP A 319 -12.29 -8.12 -15.07
C ASP A 319 -12.81 -6.69 -15.13
N ILE A 320 -12.98 -6.09 -13.95
CA ILE A 320 -13.31 -4.66 -13.84
C ILE A 320 -12.06 -3.90 -14.27
N PRO A 321 -12.14 -2.99 -15.27
CA PRO A 321 -10.99 -2.21 -15.70
C PRO A 321 -10.30 -1.53 -14.51
N ASP A 322 -9.00 -1.69 -14.40
CA ASP A 322 -8.21 -1.04 -13.36
C ASP A 322 -7.99 0.43 -13.73
N PHE A 323 -8.79 1.31 -13.15
CA PHE A 323 -8.70 2.76 -13.40
C PHE A 323 -7.48 3.42 -12.73
N THR A 324 -6.62 2.66 -12.07
CA THR A 324 -5.41 3.21 -11.41
C THR A 324 -4.22 3.28 -12.34
N SER A 325 -4.21 2.51 -13.41
CA SER A 325 -3.21 2.62 -14.47
C SER A 325 -3.72 3.59 -15.53
N GLY A 326 -3.25 4.83 -15.49
CA GLY A 326 -3.29 5.67 -16.70
C GLY A 326 -2.66 4.89 -17.84
N GLU A 327 -3.39 4.78 -18.91
CA GLU A 327 -3.12 4.21 -20.23
C GLU A 327 -1.79 3.44 -20.34
N ALA A 328 -1.88 2.15 -20.63
CA ALA A 328 -0.76 1.38 -21.11
C ALA A 328 -0.21 2.09 -22.37
N SER A 329 0.85 2.84 -22.20
CA SER A 329 1.69 3.28 -23.31
C SER A 329 2.23 2.03 -23.94
N VAL A 330 1.82 1.77 -25.16
CA VAL A 330 2.50 0.84 -26.07
C VAL A 330 3.95 1.30 -26.09
N ASN A 331 4.85 0.55 -25.47
CA ASN A 331 6.28 0.77 -25.51
C ASN A 331 6.75 0.54 -26.95
N THR A 332 6.89 1.62 -27.71
CA THR A 332 7.93 1.67 -28.74
C THR A 332 9.25 1.73 -27.99
N PRO A 333 10.26 0.90 -28.34
CA PRO A 333 11.56 0.99 -27.72
C PRO A 333 12.16 2.35 -28.11
N SER A 334 12.15 3.30 -27.18
CA SER A 334 12.93 4.52 -27.27
C SER A 334 14.33 4.18 -26.83
N ASP A 335 15.31 4.51 -27.69
CA ASP A 335 16.73 4.41 -27.41
C ASP A 335 17.04 4.90 -25.99
N ALA A 336 17.65 4.02 -25.20
CA ALA A 336 18.13 4.35 -23.89
C ALA A 336 19.18 5.45 -24.02
N ALA A 337 18.86 6.63 -23.51
CA ALA A 337 19.87 7.66 -23.33
C ALA A 337 20.97 7.10 -22.42
N PRO A 338 22.26 7.41 -22.70
CA PRO A 338 23.35 6.92 -21.87
C PRO A 338 23.15 7.40 -20.42
N VAL A 339 23.21 6.46 -19.48
CA VAL A 339 23.19 6.74 -18.03
C VAL A 339 24.37 7.69 -17.77
N SER A 340 24.11 8.84 -17.15
CA SER A 340 25.18 9.78 -16.85
C SER A 340 26.10 9.17 -15.80
N THR A 341 27.41 9.26 -16.01
CA THR A 341 28.46 8.79 -15.08
C THR A 341 28.37 9.43 -13.69
N ASP A 342 27.71 10.59 -13.57
CA ASP A 342 27.52 11.33 -12.32
C ASP A 342 26.67 10.58 -11.29
N ASP A 343 25.78 9.67 -11.71
CA ASP A 343 24.92 8.92 -10.81
C ASP A 343 25.67 7.82 -10.04
N ASP A 344 26.63 7.17 -10.68
CA ASP A 344 27.44 6.12 -10.05
C ASP A 344 28.47 6.72 -9.08
N ASP A 345 29.00 7.91 -9.34
CA ASP A 345 29.92 8.62 -8.47
C ASP A 345 29.28 9.01 -7.13
N TRP A 346 28.02 9.44 -7.14
CA TRP A 346 27.28 9.75 -5.91
C TRP A 346 27.08 8.51 -5.03
N ILE A 347 26.66 7.39 -5.62
CA ILE A 347 26.46 6.11 -4.90
C ILE A 347 27.78 5.65 -4.27
N ASN A 348 28.87 5.67 -5.03
CA ASN A 348 30.19 5.28 -4.53
C ASN A 348 30.67 6.19 -3.39
N SER A 349 30.40 7.49 -3.44
CA SER A 349 30.72 8.42 -2.36
C SER A 349 29.95 8.09 -1.07
N VAL A 350 28.67 7.74 -1.16
CA VAL A 350 27.84 7.36 -0.01
C VAL A 350 28.31 6.03 0.62
N LEU A 351 28.73 5.09 -0.22
CA LEU A 351 29.07 3.74 0.23
C LEU A 351 30.49 3.61 0.82
N ASN A 352 31.35 4.61 0.61
CA ASN A 352 32.73 4.65 1.12
C ASN A 352 32.94 5.67 2.24
N SER A 353 31.89 6.35 2.68
CA SER A 353 31.87 7.25 3.85
C SER A 353 31.39 6.51 5.10
#